data_7efef6b1b8b3197e6edd53ed92d77da3
#
_entry.id   7efef6b1b8b3197e6edd53ed92d77da3
#
_cell.length_a   1.000
_cell.length_b   1.000
_cell.length_c   1.000
_cell.angle_alpha   90.00
_cell.angle_beta   90.00
_cell.angle_gamma   90.00
#
_symmetry.space_group_name_H-M   'P 1'
#
loop_
_entity.id
_entity.type
_entity.pdbx_description
1 polymer ?
#
loop_
_entity_poly.entity_id
_entity_poly.type
_entity_poly.pdbx_seq_one_letter_code
_entity_poly.pdbx_strand_id
1 'polypeptide(L)'
;MKVKQLAVAAVTLALAAAVGASGTAHATPIHGYPNATAYQEAIKLSHLKTDGACGGYARSKFPDNEPSDVSSGHKLDGKSLSLRYYVIELDSSGARIPAGKSESYMTGTLHDKYTGTTITLKHGPDTTAIQADHIVALGDAWKMGACHWSSSKRKSFAIDVAELRAVDTHDNEVKSDKDAAQWLPPANRTWYVETQINIKVKYDLGVTAAERSAMTRVLKTGK
;
A
#
# COMPACT_ATOMS: atom_id res chain seq x y z
N MET A 1 52.64 -41.05 15.15
CA MET A 1 51.29 -40.49 15.14
C MET A 1 51.30 -39.29 14.18
N LYS A 2 50.64 -39.42 13.02
CA LYS A 2 50.56 -38.34 12.00
C LYS A 2 49.23 -37.59 12.20
N VAL A 3 49.31 -36.29 12.54
CA VAL A 3 48.20 -35.39 12.66
C VAL A 3 47.83 -34.88 11.25
N LYS A 4 46.61 -35.15 10.78
CA LYS A 4 46.10 -34.62 9.52
C LYS A 4 45.59 -33.20 9.76
N GLN A 5 46.17 -32.22 9.08
CA GLN A 5 45.62 -30.87 8.99
C GLN A 5 44.43 -30.85 8.02
N LEU A 6 43.30 -30.36 8.49
CA LEU A 6 42.15 -30.00 7.63
C LEU A 6 42.36 -28.57 7.11
N ALA A 7 42.38 -28.43 5.80
CA ALA A 7 42.41 -27.16 5.12
C ALA A 7 40.99 -26.56 5.12
N VAL A 8 40.85 -25.36 5.69
CA VAL A 8 39.63 -24.55 5.58
C VAL A 8 39.75 -23.70 4.32
N ALA A 9 38.90 -23.95 3.35
CA ALA A 9 38.81 -23.14 2.14
C ALA A 9 38.02 -21.87 2.47
N ALA A 10 38.70 -20.71 2.43
CA ALA A 10 38.04 -19.40 2.51
C ALA A 10 37.40 -19.08 1.16
N VAL A 11 36.09 -18.95 1.14
CA VAL A 11 35.35 -18.42 -0.02
C VAL A 11 35.36 -16.89 0.07
N THR A 12 36.22 -16.27 -0.73
CA THR A 12 36.22 -14.82 -0.94
C THR A 12 35.05 -14.44 -1.86
N LEU A 13 34.09 -13.75 -1.32
CA LEU A 13 33.00 -13.14 -2.08
C LEU A 13 33.54 -11.84 -2.72
N ALA A 14 33.76 -11.86 -4.03
CA ALA A 14 34.12 -10.66 -4.78
C ALA A 14 32.87 -9.82 -5.02
N LEU A 15 32.83 -8.62 -4.44
CA LEU A 15 31.77 -7.61 -4.68
C LEU A 15 32.15 -6.87 -5.99
N ALA A 16 31.51 -7.22 -7.10
CA ALA A 16 31.61 -6.47 -8.34
C ALA A 16 30.54 -5.37 -8.35
N ALA A 17 31.00 -4.12 -8.21
CA ALA A 17 30.16 -2.96 -8.45
C ALA A 17 30.00 -2.78 -9.97
N ALA A 18 28.80 -3.05 -10.50
CA ALA A 18 28.42 -2.68 -11.86
C ALA A 18 27.53 -1.45 -11.81
N VAL A 19 28.05 -0.33 -12.32
CA VAL A 19 27.30 0.90 -12.58
C VAL A 19 26.61 0.77 -13.93
N GLY A 20 25.29 1.02 -13.96
CA GLY A 20 24.56 1.54 -15.09
C GLY A 20 24.05 0.54 -16.12
N ALA A 21 22.75 0.19 -15.96
CA ALA A 21 21.79 0.12 -17.08
C ALA A 21 20.39 0.04 -16.44
N SER A 22 19.56 1.02 -16.71
CA SER A 22 18.11 1.01 -16.40
C SER A 22 17.40 0.03 -17.35
N GLY A 23 17.55 -1.24 -17.07
CA GLY A 23 16.76 -2.31 -17.62
C GLY A 23 15.90 -2.85 -16.48
N THR A 24 14.58 -2.90 -16.68
CA THR A 24 13.67 -3.64 -15.79
C THR A 24 14.12 -5.11 -15.79
N ALA A 25 14.97 -5.46 -14.85
CA ALA A 25 15.35 -6.85 -14.64
C ALA A 25 14.08 -7.61 -14.22
N HIS A 26 13.50 -8.35 -15.15
CA HIS A 26 12.49 -9.34 -14.82
C HIS A 26 13.18 -10.39 -13.98
N ALA A 27 12.90 -10.37 -12.68
CA ALA A 27 13.41 -11.39 -11.78
C ALA A 27 12.93 -12.78 -12.23
N THR A 28 13.84 -13.75 -12.23
CA THR A 28 13.51 -15.13 -12.59
C THR A 28 12.46 -15.68 -11.62
N PRO A 29 11.39 -16.32 -12.10
CA PRO A 29 10.37 -16.90 -11.23
C PRO A 29 10.97 -17.88 -10.22
N ILE A 30 10.61 -17.76 -8.95
CA ILE A 30 11.08 -18.60 -7.86
C ILE A 30 9.88 -19.32 -7.25
N HIS A 31 9.99 -20.65 -7.13
CA HIS A 31 8.96 -21.48 -6.49
C HIS A 31 7.52 -21.31 -7.03
N GLY A 32 7.38 -21.03 -8.31
CA GLY A 32 6.07 -20.85 -8.97
C GLY A 32 5.46 -19.47 -8.79
N TYR A 33 6.19 -18.52 -8.21
CA TYR A 33 5.79 -17.12 -8.15
C TYR A 33 6.38 -16.33 -9.33
N PRO A 34 5.69 -15.30 -9.84
CA PRO A 34 6.07 -14.61 -11.07
C PRO A 34 7.38 -13.82 -10.94
N ASN A 35 7.79 -13.46 -9.73
CA ASN A 35 9.02 -12.72 -9.46
C ASN A 35 9.51 -12.93 -8.01
N ALA A 36 10.73 -12.47 -7.71
CA ALA A 36 11.31 -12.60 -6.37
C ALA A 36 10.54 -11.81 -5.31
N THR A 37 9.96 -10.64 -5.66
CA THR A 37 9.15 -9.83 -4.75
C THR A 37 7.90 -10.59 -4.34
N ALA A 38 7.15 -11.13 -5.28
CA ALA A 38 5.96 -11.93 -4.98
C ALA A 38 6.28 -13.16 -4.11
N TYR A 39 7.42 -13.78 -4.30
CA TYR A 39 7.89 -14.86 -3.43
C TYR A 39 8.14 -14.40 -2.00
N GLN A 40 8.82 -13.26 -1.82
CA GLN A 40 9.06 -12.67 -0.50
C GLN A 40 7.74 -12.28 0.18
N GLU A 41 6.82 -11.69 -0.55
CA GLU A 41 5.49 -11.35 -0.02
C GLU A 41 4.68 -12.60 0.36
N ALA A 42 4.80 -13.71 -0.38
CA ALA A 42 4.20 -14.98 -0.01
C ALA A 42 4.77 -15.55 1.29
N ILE A 43 6.07 -15.39 1.55
CA ILE A 43 6.68 -15.75 2.84
C ILE A 43 6.10 -14.89 3.97
N LYS A 44 6.00 -13.57 3.79
CA LYS A 44 5.36 -12.67 4.77
C LYS A 44 3.91 -13.08 5.02
N LEU A 45 3.14 -13.33 3.96
CA LEU A 45 1.76 -13.79 4.05
C LEU A 45 1.61 -15.06 4.88
N SER A 46 2.53 -16.01 4.78
CA SER A 46 2.51 -17.26 5.53
C SER A 46 2.65 -17.07 7.04
N HIS A 47 3.26 -15.96 7.46
CA HIS A 47 3.45 -15.59 8.88
C HIS A 47 2.34 -14.70 9.44
N LEU A 48 1.41 -14.20 8.61
CA LEU A 48 0.29 -13.41 9.12
C LEU A 48 -0.65 -14.27 9.97
N LYS A 49 -1.10 -13.70 11.08
CA LYS A 49 -2.09 -14.34 11.95
C LYS A 49 -3.38 -14.61 11.17
N THR A 50 -4.09 -15.65 11.57
CA THR A 50 -5.52 -15.76 11.28
C THR A 50 -6.20 -15.13 12.49
N ASP A 51 -6.83 -14.00 12.34
CA ASP A 51 -7.49 -13.37 13.46
C ASP A 51 -8.99 -13.44 13.34
N GLY A 52 -9.60 -13.53 14.48
CA GLY A 52 -11.02 -13.50 14.67
C GLY A 52 -11.54 -12.09 14.87
N ALA A 53 -12.78 -11.94 14.54
CA ALA A 53 -13.51 -10.70 14.55
C ALA A 53 -13.43 -9.96 15.88
N CYS A 54 -13.06 -8.69 15.81
CA CYS A 54 -13.47 -7.69 16.77
C CYS A 54 -14.90 -7.25 16.47
N GLY A 55 -15.75 -7.22 17.47
CA GLY A 55 -17.09 -6.66 17.31
C GLY A 55 -17.08 -5.12 17.25
N GLY A 56 -18.17 -4.54 16.75
CA GLY A 56 -18.49 -3.12 16.96
C GLY A 56 -17.55 -2.12 16.28
N TYR A 57 -17.23 -2.28 14.99
CA TYR A 57 -16.54 -1.26 14.22
C TYR A 57 -17.33 0.03 14.11
N ALA A 58 -16.66 1.16 14.30
CA ALA A 58 -17.12 2.47 13.89
C ALA A 58 -15.91 3.27 13.41
N ARG A 59 -16.05 4.06 12.35
CA ARG A 59 -14.96 4.85 11.78
C ARG A 59 -14.31 5.77 12.83
N SER A 60 -15.10 6.34 13.73
CA SER A 60 -14.62 7.19 14.85
C SER A 60 -13.68 6.49 15.85
N LYS A 61 -13.54 5.15 15.78
CA LYS A 61 -12.54 4.42 16.56
C LYS A 61 -11.10 4.68 16.09
N PHE A 62 -10.93 5.20 14.89
CA PHE A 62 -9.64 5.62 14.36
C PHE A 62 -9.57 7.16 14.41
N PRO A 63 -8.79 7.77 15.33
CA PRO A 63 -8.59 9.21 15.35
C PRO A 63 -7.91 9.69 14.05
N ASP A 64 -8.25 10.89 13.61
CA ASP A 64 -7.73 11.51 12.38
C ASP A 64 -7.94 10.67 11.11
N ASN A 65 -9.03 9.92 11.07
CA ASN A 65 -9.38 9.00 9.98
C ASN A 65 -9.89 9.69 8.70
N GLU A 66 -10.06 11.00 8.72
CA GLU A 66 -10.43 11.80 7.55
C GLU A 66 -9.20 12.58 7.07
N PRO A 67 -8.52 12.12 5.99
CA PRO A 67 -7.29 12.76 5.51
C PRO A 67 -7.47 14.23 5.11
N SER A 68 -8.68 14.66 4.80
CA SER A 68 -8.98 16.06 4.48
C SER A 68 -8.82 17.01 5.68
N ASP A 69 -9.00 16.49 6.89
CA ASP A 69 -9.00 17.30 8.12
C ASP A 69 -7.63 17.28 8.83
N VAL A 70 -6.69 16.51 8.29
CA VAL A 70 -5.35 16.33 8.87
C VAL A 70 -4.33 17.13 8.07
N SER A 71 -3.54 17.97 8.76
CA SER A 71 -2.38 18.61 8.13
C SER A 71 -1.30 17.57 7.84
N SER A 72 -0.80 17.56 6.59
CA SER A 72 0.35 16.72 6.23
C SER A 72 1.68 17.25 6.75
N GLY A 73 1.75 18.53 7.11
CA GLY A 73 3.01 19.23 7.34
C GLY A 73 3.79 19.56 6.07
N HIS A 74 3.32 19.10 4.91
CA HIS A 74 3.94 19.32 3.60
C HIS A 74 3.40 20.56 2.89
N LYS A 75 4.18 21.10 1.94
CA LYS A 75 3.80 22.25 1.10
C LYS A 75 4.10 21.97 -0.35
N LEU A 76 3.14 22.33 -1.22
CA LEU A 76 3.32 22.38 -2.67
C LEU A 76 3.09 23.82 -3.15
N ASP A 77 4.02 24.36 -3.95
CA ASP A 77 3.98 25.73 -4.48
C ASP A 77 3.68 26.80 -3.38
N GLY A 78 4.26 26.58 -2.18
CA GLY A 78 4.11 27.47 -1.02
C GLY A 78 2.79 27.30 -0.24
N LYS A 79 1.90 26.40 -0.66
CA LYS A 79 0.63 26.10 0.04
C LYS A 79 0.77 24.89 0.93
N SER A 80 0.31 24.98 2.18
CA SER A 80 0.20 23.83 3.06
C SER A 80 -0.86 22.88 2.55
N LEU A 81 -0.57 21.57 2.57
CA LEU A 81 -1.48 20.54 2.13
C LEU A 81 -2.12 19.82 3.33
N SER A 82 -3.41 19.48 3.20
CA SER A 82 -3.99 18.41 3.99
C SER A 82 -3.35 17.08 3.60
N LEU A 83 -3.51 16.06 4.46
CA LEU A 83 -3.00 14.72 4.18
C LEU A 83 -3.60 14.15 2.88
N ARG A 84 -4.88 14.43 2.61
CA ARG A 84 -5.53 14.04 1.35
C ARG A 84 -4.80 14.57 0.13
N TYR A 85 -4.52 15.88 0.06
CA TYR A 85 -3.87 16.48 -1.10
C TYR A 85 -2.39 16.13 -1.18
N TYR A 86 -1.74 15.86 -0.05
CA TYR A 86 -0.39 15.32 -0.04
C TYR A 86 -0.33 13.91 -0.65
N VAL A 87 -1.28 13.03 -0.33
CA VAL A 87 -1.37 11.71 -0.96
C VAL A 87 -1.66 11.82 -2.46
N ILE A 88 -2.55 12.74 -2.87
CA ILE A 88 -2.82 13.00 -4.29
C ILE A 88 -1.55 13.50 -5.01
N GLU A 89 -0.77 14.37 -4.39
CA GLU A 89 0.51 14.85 -4.95
C GLU A 89 1.50 13.68 -5.12
N LEU A 90 1.66 12.83 -4.10
CA LEU A 90 2.59 11.69 -4.14
C LEU A 90 2.28 10.69 -5.26
N ASP A 91 0.99 10.48 -5.55
CA ASP A 91 0.53 9.52 -6.57
C ASP A 91 0.35 10.15 -7.97
N SER A 92 0.62 11.46 -8.11
CA SER A 92 0.41 12.21 -9.35
C SER A 92 1.71 12.68 -9.99
N SER A 93 1.69 12.83 -11.30
CA SER A 93 2.75 13.47 -12.07
C SER A 93 2.42 14.94 -12.32
N GLY A 94 3.42 15.82 -12.18
CA GLY A 94 3.30 17.24 -12.51
C GLY A 94 2.29 17.99 -11.63
N ALA A 95 2.10 17.56 -10.39
CA ALA A 95 1.22 18.23 -9.45
C ALA A 95 1.66 19.70 -9.23
N ARG A 96 0.70 20.64 -9.31
CA ARG A 96 0.92 22.08 -9.11
C ARG A 96 -0.33 22.71 -8.52
N ILE A 97 -0.12 23.78 -7.75
CA ILE A 97 -1.20 24.67 -7.29
C ILE A 97 -1.00 26.05 -7.91
N PRO A 98 -1.94 26.55 -8.72
CA PRO A 98 -1.83 27.88 -9.32
C PRO A 98 -1.66 28.99 -8.26
N ALA A 99 -0.89 30.01 -8.59
CA ALA A 99 -0.63 31.13 -7.68
C ALA A 99 -1.92 31.75 -7.14
N GLY A 100 -1.97 32.00 -5.83
CA GLY A 100 -3.15 32.55 -5.17
C GLY A 100 -4.32 31.58 -4.95
N LYS A 101 -4.21 30.33 -5.34
CA LYS A 101 -5.25 29.31 -5.15
C LYS A 101 -4.99 28.41 -3.94
N SER A 102 -6.03 27.72 -3.48
CA SER A 102 -5.95 26.69 -2.43
C SER A 102 -5.58 25.33 -3.02
N GLU A 103 -5.33 24.34 -2.17
CA GLU A 103 -5.02 22.96 -2.57
C GLU A 103 -6.10 22.31 -3.44
N SER A 104 -7.36 22.71 -3.29
CA SER A 104 -8.48 22.21 -4.12
C SER A 104 -8.36 22.57 -5.60
N TYR A 105 -7.45 23.48 -5.95
CA TYR A 105 -7.13 23.83 -7.34
C TYR A 105 -5.89 23.09 -7.87
N MET A 106 -5.44 22.04 -7.17
CA MET A 106 -4.33 21.22 -7.63
C MET A 106 -4.58 20.69 -9.05
N THR A 107 -3.59 20.82 -9.90
CA THR A 107 -3.57 20.27 -11.26
C THR A 107 -2.48 19.19 -11.35
N GLY A 108 -2.56 18.33 -12.34
CA GLY A 108 -1.61 17.24 -12.55
C GLY A 108 -2.28 16.03 -13.18
N THR A 109 -1.60 14.91 -13.11
CA THR A 109 -2.08 13.65 -13.70
C THR A 109 -1.91 12.52 -12.70
N LEU A 110 -3.02 11.95 -12.24
CA LEU A 110 -3.03 10.76 -11.41
C LEU A 110 -3.00 9.51 -12.30
N HIS A 111 -2.09 8.58 -12.01
CA HIS A 111 -2.09 7.24 -12.58
C HIS A 111 -2.77 6.29 -11.60
N ASP A 112 -4.11 6.20 -11.71
CA ASP A 112 -4.92 5.44 -10.76
C ASP A 112 -4.54 3.96 -10.74
N LYS A 113 -4.22 3.47 -9.56
CA LYS A 113 -3.76 2.09 -9.37
C LYS A 113 -4.91 1.09 -9.39
N TYR A 114 -6.14 1.51 -9.12
CA TYR A 114 -7.28 0.60 -9.10
C TYR A 114 -7.78 0.30 -10.51
N THR A 115 -8.01 1.32 -11.30
CA THR A 115 -8.51 1.15 -12.68
C THR A 115 -7.40 0.93 -13.70
N GLY A 116 -6.15 1.32 -13.38
CA GLY A 116 -5.04 1.37 -14.34
C GLY A 116 -5.15 2.54 -15.34
N THR A 117 -6.11 3.43 -15.15
CA THR A 117 -6.35 4.58 -16.04
C THR A 117 -5.62 5.84 -15.56
N THR A 118 -5.64 6.85 -16.41
CA THR A 118 -5.08 8.16 -16.09
C THR A 118 -6.19 9.15 -15.86
N ILE A 119 -6.18 9.82 -14.71
CA ILE A 119 -7.15 10.85 -14.32
C ILE A 119 -6.43 12.19 -14.32
N THR A 120 -6.91 13.14 -15.14
CA THR A 120 -6.41 14.52 -15.10
C THR A 120 -7.01 15.25 -13.89
N LEU A 121 -6.15 15.76 -13.02
CA LEU A 121 -6.57 16.59 -11.90
C LEU A 121 -7.08 17.93 -12.45
N LYS A 122 -8.32 18.24 -12.19
CA LYS A 122 -8.97 19.51 -12.51
C LYS A 122 -9.54 20.10 -11.24
N HIS A 123 -9.47 21.43 -11.12
CA HIS A 123 -10.12 22.12 -10.00
C HIS A 123 -11.64 22.11 -10.15
N GLY A 124 -12.36 22.20 -9.05
CA GLY A 124 -13.82 22.27 -9.02
C GLY A 124 -14.48 20.93 -8.69
N PRO A 125 -15.72 20.71 -9.12
CA PRO A 125 -16.50 19.51 -8.76
C PRO A 125 -15.84 18.18 -9.20
N ASP A 126 -14.96 18.20 -10.19
CA ASP A 126 -14.23 17.01 -10.66
C ASP A 126 -13.18 16.50 -9.65
N THR A 127 -12.88 17.26 -8.58
CA THR A 127 -12.06 16.74 -7.47
C THR A 127 -12.73 15.62 -6.69
N THR A 128 -14.02 15.40 -6.90
CA THR A 128 -14.78 14.27 -6.33
C THR A 128 -14.46 12.94 -7.01
N ALA A 129 -13.82 12.96 -8.19
CA ALA A 129 -13.43 11.74 -8.90
C ALA A 129 -12.29 10.97 -8.22
N ILE A 130 -11.60 11.58 -7.24
CA ILE A 130 -10.44 11.00 -6.56
C ILE A 130 -10.64 11.06 -5.05
N GLN A 131 -10.36 9.95 -4.39
CA GLN A 131 -10.33 9.85 -2.94
C GLN A 131 -8.98 9.37 -2.43
N ALA A 132 -8.61 9.78 -1.21
CA ALA A 132 -7.52 9.13 -0.48
C ALA A 132 -8.11 7.90 0.22
N ASP A 133 -7.71 6.73 -0.23
CA ASP A 133 -8.19 5.45 0.30
C ASP A 133 -7.17 4.80 1.22
N HIS A 134 -7.67 4.12 2.25
CA HIS A 134 -6.91 3.19 3.08
C HIS A 134 -6.85 1.83 2.36
N ILE A 135 -5.66 1.44 1.86
CA ILE A 135 -5.48 0.18 1.11
C ILE A 135 -5.96 -1.02 1.92
N VAL A 136 -5.62 -1.08 3.20
CA VAL A 136 -6.28 -1.97 4.17
C VAL A 136 -7.40 -1.18 4.84
N ALA A 137 -8.64 -1.39 4.41
CA ALA A 137 -9.77 -0.63 4.91
C ALA A 137 -9.82 -0.60 6.44
N LEU A 138 -10.17 0.55 7.04
CA LEU A 138 -10.23 0.69 8.49
C LEU A 138 -11.15 -0.36 9.15
N GLY A 139 -12.25 -0.72 8.48
CA GLY A 139 -13.17 -1.77 8.95
C GLY A 139 -12.55 -3.17 8.90
N ASP A 140 -11.76 -3.48 7.86
CA ASP A 140 -10.99 -4.71 7.79
C ASP A 140 -9.89 -4.73 8.87
N ALA A 141 -9.08 -3.67 8.97
CA ALA A 141 -8.06 -3.54 10.00
C ALA A 141 -8.64 -3.75 11.41
N TRP A 142 -9.83 -3.17 11.68
CA TRP A 142 -10.53 -3.36 12.96
C TRP A 142 -10.79 -4.84 13.24
N LYS A 143 -11.38 -5.55 12.28
CA LYS A 143 -11.70 -6.99 12.37
C LYS A 143 -10.44 -7.85 12.51
N MET A 144 -9.33 -7.40 11.93
CA MET A 144 -8.06 -8.15 11.83
C MET A 144 -7.04 -7.77 12.92
N GLY A 145 -7.47 -7.12 14.01
CA GLY A 145 -6.65 -6.91 15.20
C GLY A 145 -6.53 -5.48 15.69
N ALA A 146 -6.88 -4.46 14.88
CA ALA A 146 -6.77 -3.06 15.28
C ALA A 146 -7.69 -2.69 16.45
N CYS A 147 -8.74 -3.47 16.73
CA CYS A 147 -9.60 -3.29 17.90
C CYS A 147 -8.85 -3.40 19.22
N HIS A 148 -7.76 -4.15 19.27
CA HIS A 148 -6.90 -4.35 20.44
C HIS A 148 -5.80 -3.29 20.55
N TRP A 149 -5.65 -2.39 19.55
CA TRP A 149 -4.62 -1.36 19.58
C TRP A 149 -4.96 -0.21 20.49
N SER A 150 -3.93 0.50 20.94
CA SER A 150 -4.12 1.82 21.55
C SER A 150 -4.71 2.81 20.53
N SER A 151 -5.37 3.85 21.04
CA SER A 151 -5.88 4.94 20.20
C SER A 151 -4.75 5.59 19.39
N SER A 152 -3.56 5.74 19.97
CA SER A 152 -2.38 6.28 19.28
C SER A 152 -1.96 5.40 18.10
N LYS A 153 -1.93 4.06 18.24
CA LYS A 153 -1.58 3.16 17.14
C LYS A 153 -2.63 3.22 16.03
N ARG A 154 -3.93 3.28 16.37
CA ARG A 154 -5.01 3.45 15.38
C ARG A 154 -4.89 4.78 14.63
N LYS A 155 -4.55 5.87 15.32
CA LYS A 155 -4.24 7.16 14.68
C LYS A 155 -3.06 7.02 13.72
N SER A 156 -1.93 6.45 14.17
CA SER A 156 -0.75 6.26 13.32
C SER A 156 -1.05 5.46 12.06
N PHE A 157 -1.93 4.46 12.14
CA PHE A 157 -2.39 3.69 10.99
C PHE A 157 -3.24 4.56 10.05
N ALA A 158 -4.20 5.30 10.57
CA ALA A 158 -5.14 6.09 9.77
C ALA A 158 -4.47 7.24 8.98
N ILE A 159 -3.32 7.73 9.45
CA ILE A 159 -2.58 8.82 8.79
C ILE A 159 -1.30 8.37 8.09
N ASP A 160 -1.06 7.07 7.99
CA ASP A 160 0.16 6.54 7.37
C ASP A 160 0.12 6.68 5.84
N VAL A 161 0.99 7.51 5.28
CA VAL A 161 1.09 7.70 3.83
C VAL A 161 1.49 6.42 3.06
N ALA A 162 2.09 5.43 3.72
CA ALA A 162 2.34 4.14 3.11
C ALA A 162 1.04 3.33 2.92
N GLU A 163 0.04 3.59 3.75
CA GLU A 163 -1.29 2.97 3.74
C GLU A 163 -2.27 3.70 2.82
N LEU A 164 -2.09 5.02 2.65
CA LEU A 164 -3.00 5.87 1.89
C LEU A 164 -2.60 5.92 0.41
N ARG A 165 -3.60 5.88 -0.48
CA ARG A 165 -3.43 6.06 -1.94
C ARG A 165 -4.52 6.93 -2.52
N ALA A 166 -4.14 7.75 -3.49
CA ALA A 166 -5.09 8.45 -4.33
C ALA A 166 -5.64 7.50 -5.39
N VAL A 167 -6.94 7.30 -5.40
CA VAL A 167 -7.61 6.32 -6.27
C VAL A 167 -8.93 6.86 -6.80
N ASP A 168 -9.46 6.19 -7.83
CA ASP A 168 -10.80 6.45 -8.35
C ASP A 168 -11.86 6.31 -7.27
N THR A 169 -12.76 7.30 -7.19
CA THR A 169 -13.81 7.35 -6.16
C THR A 169 -14.78 6.18 -6.26
N HIS A 170 -15.19 5.81 -7.47
CA HIS A 170 -16.16 4.74 -7.67
C HIS A 170 -15.60 3.39 -7.18
N ASP A 171 -14.37 3.06 -7.57
CA ASP A 171 -13.75 1.81 -7.15
C ASP A 171 -13.46 1.77 -5.65
N ASN A 172 -13.14 2.92 -5.05
CA ASN A 172 -13.00 3.02 -3.60
C ASN A 172 -14.35 2.78 -2.88
N GLU A 173 -15.43 3.35 -3.37
CA GLU A 173 -16.78 3.12 -2.82
C GLU A 173 -17.20 1.66 -2.96
N VAL A 174 -16.92 1.03 -4.11
CA VAL A 174 -17.19 -0.39 -4.33
C VAL A 174 -16.34 -1.26 -3.41
N LYS A 175 -15.07 -0.92 -3.18
CA LYS A 175 -14.18 -1.60 -2.24
C LYS A 175 -14.73 -1.52 -0.81
N SER A 176 -15.11 -0.34 -0.32
CA SER A 176 -15.63 -0.14 1.04
C SER A 176 -14.72 -0.76 2.12
N ASP A 177 -15.26 -1.59 3.04
CA ASP A 177 -14.52 -2.29 4.10
C ASP A 177 -14.15 -3.75 3.75
N LYS A 178 -14.18 -4.10 2.47
CA LYS A 178 -13.89 -5.45 1.96
C LYS A 178 -12.41 -5.78 2.04
N ASP A 179 -12.14 -7.05 2.37
CA ASP A 179 -10.80 -7.66 2.26
C ASP A 179 -10.50 -8.14 0.82
N ALA A 180 -9.29 -8.64 0.58
CA ALA A 180 -8.86 -9.12 -0.73
C ALA A 180 -9.60 -10.37 -1.23
N ALA A 181 -10.36 -11.08 -0.40
CA ALA A 181 -11.24 -12.16 -0.83
C ALA A 181 -12.56 -11.65 -1.38
N GLN A 182 -12.99 -10.46 -0.94
CA GLN A 182 -14.29 -9.90 -1.26
C GLN A 182 -14.20 -8.86 -2.39
N TRP A 183 -13.04 -8.22 -2.54
CA TRP A 183 -12.79 -7.26 -3.60
C TRP A 183 -11.30 -7.22 -3.98
N LEU A 184 -11.06 -7.13 -5.26
CA LEU A 184 -9.76 -6.85 -5.86
C LEU A 184 -9.94 -5.76 -6.91
N PRO A 185 -8.99 -4.84 -7.08
CA PRO A 185 -9.10 -3.81 -8.10
C PRO A 185 -9.17 -4.41 -9.51
N PRO A 186 -9.85 -3.74 -10.44
CA PRO A 186 -9.87 -4.14 -11.86
C PRO A 186 -8.47 -4.33 -12.45
N ALA A 187 -7.52 -3.45 -12.08
CA ALA A 187 -6.13 -3.51 -12.53
C ALA A 187 -5.15 -3.66 -11.35
N ASN A 188 -3.87 -3.89 -11.66
CA ASN A 188 -2.74 -3.89 -10.71
C ASN A 188 -2.95 -4.75 -9.44
N ARG A 189 -3.64 -5.89 -9.57
CA ARG A 189 -3.99 -6.77 -8.43
C ARG A 189 -2.77 -7.24 -7.64
N THR A 190 -1.68 -7.57 -8.31
CA THR A 190 -0.43 -7.99 -7.65
C THR A 190 0.12 -6.86 -6.77
N TRP A 191 0.22 -5.63 -7.29
CA TRP A 191 0.62 -4.46 -6.52
C TRP A 191 -0.29 -4.22 -5.31
N TYR A 192 -1.61 -4.35 -5.49
CA TYR A 192 -2.58 -4.17 -4.41
C TYR A 192 -2.37 -5.18 -3.28
N VAL A 193 -2.23 -6.45 -3.64
CA VAL A 193 -2.01 -7.54 -2.67
C VAL A 193 -0.66 -7.39 -1.97
N GLU A 194 0.42 -7.08 -2.70
CA GLU A 194 1.74 -6.82 -2.11
C GLU A 194 1.70 -5.64 -1.13
N THR A 195 0.98 -4.57 -1.49
CA THR A 195 0.80 -3.41 -0.61
C THR A 195 0.02 -3.79 0.65
N GLN A 196 -1.11 -4.51 0.52
CA GLN A 196 -1.86 -4.99 1.68
C GLN A 196 -1.02 -5.87 2.60
N ILE A 197 -0.25 -6.81 2.06
CA ILE A 197 0.63 -7.67 2.86
C ILE A 197 1.66 -6.84 3.62
N ASN A 198 2.31 -5.87 2.96
CA ASN A 198 3.30 -5.00 3.59
C ASN A 198 2.69 -4.21 4.76
N ILE A 199 1.49 -3.66 4.58
CA ILE A 199 0.77 -2.92 5.62
C ILE A 199 0.35 -3.84 6.76
N LYS A 200 -0.23 -5.00 6.45
CA LYS A 200 -0.64 -5.97 7.47
C LYS A 200 0.56 -6.46 8.30
N VAL A 201 1.70 -6.72 7.67
CA VAL A 201 2.95 -7.06 8.37
C VAL A 201 3.43 -5.90 9.24
N LYS A 202 3.48 -4.67 8.70
CA LYS A 202 3.93 -3.47 9.43
C LYS A 202 3.14 -3.24 10.72
N TYR A 203 1.85 -3.49 10.66
CA TYR A 203 0.93 -3.22 11.77
C TYR A 203 0.55 -4.44 12.61
N ASP A 204 1.07 -5.62 12.27
CA ASP A 204 0.73 -6.90 12.92
C ASP A 204 -0.78 -7.19 12.85
N LEU A 205 -1.37 -6.98 11.68
CA LEU A 205 -2.75 -7.32 11.38
C LEU A 205 -2.88 -8.79 10.94
N GLY A 206 -4.04 -9.37 11.19
CA GLY A 206 -4.39 -10.70 10.73
C GLY A 206 -4.96 -10.73 9.31
N VAL A 207 -5.27 -11.94 8.86
CA VAL A 207 -6.03 -12.21 7.63
C VAL A 207 -7.02 -13.34 7.88
N THR A 208 -8.13 -13.35 7.14
CA THR A 208 -9.01 -14.52 7.08
C THR A 208 -8.37 -15.63 6.23
N ALA A 209 -8.82 -16.88 6.39
CA ALA A 209 -8.39 -17.98 5.53
C ALA A 209 -8.76 -17.73 4.05
N ALA A 210 -9.92 -17.12 3.80
CA ALA A 210 -10.39 -16.76 2.46
C ALA A 210 -9.50 -15.67 1.85
N GLU A 211 -9.18 -14.62 2.61
CA GLU A 211 -8.29 -13.54 2.19
C GLU A 211 -6.89 -14.07 1.85
N ARG A 212 -6.30 -14.88 2.73
CA ARG A 212 -5.01 -15.53 2.48
C ARG A 212 -5.01 -16.34 1.17
N SER A 213 -6.08 -17.08 0.92
CA SER A 213 -6.22 -17.86 -0.32
C SER A 213 -6.31 -16.98 -1.56
N ALA A 214 -7.06 -15.88 -1.49
CA ALA A 214 -7.18 -14.90 -2.57
C ALA A 214 -5.85 -14.21 -2.86
N MET A 215 -5.18 -13.71 -1.83
CA MET A 215 -3.86 -13.09 -1.94
C MET A 215 -2.83 -14.04 -2.56
N THR A 216 -2.79 -15.29 -2.09
CA THR A 216 -1.88 -16.33 -2.62
C THR A 216 -2.16 -16.61 -4.09
N ARG A 217 -3.43 -16.65 -4.50
CA ARG A 217 -3.81 -16.83 -5.91
C ARG A 217 -3.30 -15.67 -6.76
N VAL A 218 -3.53 -14.42 -6.33
CA VAL A 218 -3.07 -13.23 -7.05
C VAL A 218 -1.55 -13.23 -7.20
N LEU A 219 -0.80 -13.52 -6.14
CA LEU A 219 0.67 -13.58 -6.19
C LEU A 219 1.19 -14.64 -7.17
N LYS A 220 0.47 -15.77 -7.31
CA LYS A 220 0.85 -16.85 -8.24
C LYS A 220 0.49 -16.57 -9.69
N THR A 221 -0.63 -15.92 -9.93
CA THR A 221 -1.24 -15.85 -11.27
C THR A 221 -1.38 -14.44 -11.82
N GLY A 222 -1.22 -13.41 -10.99
CA GLY A 222 -1.54 -12.03 -11.29
C GLY A 222 -3.04 -11.72 -11.38
N LYS A 223 -3.92 -12.69 -11.03
CA LYS A 223 -5.39 -12.62 -11.24
C LYS A 223 -6.17 -12.87 -9.96
#